data_8d34144d6d8fd9a847077fb8fe960d24
#
_entry.id   8d34144d6d8fd9a847077fb8fe960d24
#
_cell.length_a   1.000
_cell.length_b   1.000
_cell.length_c   1.000
_cell.angle_alpha   90.00
_cell.angle_beta   90.00
_cell.angle_gamma   90.00
#
_symmetry.space_group_name_H-M   'P 1'
#
loop_
_entity.id
_entity.type
_entity.pdbx_description
1 polymer ?
#
loop_
_entity_poly.entity_id
_entity_poly.type
_entity_poly.pdbx_seq_one_letter_code
_entity_poly.pdbx_strand_id
1 'polypeptide(L)'
;MFGKKNRQTNKMGAKQKETPQMGMKSNDLERILAKSYEKTPSDYGDYKIDKSLSGQRAQVYKNDVTGKVIVAHRGTAGAHDMLTDAQFGFGNTNNKRFDRAKKIQNEAEAKYGKDNIITVGHSLGGLITNKVSDGKQITYNKPTIFDSSNKNELNIKTSNDPFSLNSNRENGRKIVIENGFNLNPFSNHSTDNIGKLNNEFL
;
A
#
# COMPACT_ATOMS: atom_id res chain seq x y z
N MET A 1 30.93 -35.91 46.47
CA MET A 1 29.80 -34.94 46.36
C MET A 1 30.18 -33.84 45.36
N PHE A 2 29.68 -33.93 44.12
CA PHE A 2 29.92 -32.91 43.10
C PHE A 2 28.63 -32.13 42.87
N GLY A 3 28.64 -30.85 43.29
CA GLY A 3 27.48 -29.94 43.15
C GLY A 3 27.33 -29.51 41.68
N LYS A 4 26.15 -29.78 41.08
CA LYS A 4 25.73 -29.27 39.79
C LYS A 4 25.34 -27.78 39.93
N LYS A 5 26.12 -26.88 39.31
CA LYS A 5 25.74 -25.49 39.13
C LYS A 5 24.67 -25.39 38.05
N ASN A 6 23.45 -25.01 38.43
CA ASN A 6 22.39 -24.63 37.49
C ASN A 6 22.78 -23.28 36.84
N ARG A 7 23.01 -23.31 35.55
CA ARG A 7 23.18 -22.11 34.71
C ARG A 7 21.78 -21.69 34.26
N GLN A 8 21.21 -20.71 34.93
CA GLN A 8 20.04 -20.00 34.43
C GLN A 8 20.48 -19.16 33.20
N THR A 9 20.02 -19.55 32.03
CA THR A 9 20.14 -18.74 30.82
C THR A 9 19.01 -17.71 30.82
N ASN A 10 19.33 -16.46 31.17
CA ASN A 10 18.45 -15.33 30.93
C ASN A 10 18.24 -15.18 29.43
N LYS A 11 17.10 -15.65 28.94
CA LYS A 11 16.60 -15.25 27.63
C LYS A 11 16.15 -13.78 27.75
N MET A 12 17.01 -12.85 27.33
CA MET A 12 16.59 -11.49 27.03
C MET A 12 15.56 -11.55 25.93
N GLY A 13 14.29 -11.28 26.26
CA GLY A 13 13.25 -11.12 25.29
C GLY A 13 13.60 -9.98 24.35
N ALA A 14 13.77 -10.28 23.08
CA ALA A 14 13.85 -9.26 22.05
C ALA A 14 12.62 -8.37 22.16
N LYS A 15 12.79 -7.09 22.50
CA LYS A 15 11.72 -6.09 22.40
C LYS A 15 11.25 -6.10 20.96
N GLN A 16 10.06 -6.64 20.72
CA GLN A 16 9.37 -6.43 19.44
C GLN A 16 9.24 -4.91 19.29
N LYS A 17 9.91 -4.36 18.28
CA LYS A 17 9.70 -2.96 17.88
C LYS A 17 8.22 -2.84 17.54
N GLU A 18 7.49 -2.06 18.36
CA GLU A 18 6.11 -1.70 18.03
C GLU A 18 6.07 -1.15 16.60
N THR A 19 5.29 -1.79 15.81
CA THR A 19 5.17 -1.46 14.40
C THR A 19 4.30 -0.21 14.28
N PRO A 20 4.76 0.91 13.68
CA PRO A 20 3.95 2.12 13.56
C PRO A 20 2.60 1.80 12.93
N GLN A 21 1.51 2.06 13.63
CA GLN A 21 0.17 1.93 13.06
C GLN A 21 0.01 2.97 11.95
N MET A 22 -0.50 2.55 10.80
CA MET A 22 -0.75 3.45 9.67
C MET A 22 -1.93 4.38 9.96
N GLY A 23 -2.90 3.93 10.75
CA GLY A 23 -4.02 4.74 11.20
C GLY A 23 -5.25 4.60 10.32
N MET A 24 -5.44 3.44 9.65
CA MET A 24 -6.66 3.11 8.93
C MET A 24 -7.00 1.63 9.08
N LYS A 25 -8.26 1.26 8.86
CA LYS A 25 -8.73 -0.11 8.85
C LYS A 25 -8.50 -0.78 7.50
N SER A 26 -8.29 -2.10 7.49
CA SER A 26 -8.09 -2.86 6.26
C SER A 26 -9.30 -2.78 5.32
N ASN A 27 -10.53 -2.75 5.85
CA ASN A 27 -11.74 -2.60 5.04
C ASN A 27 -11.80 -1.22 4.36
N ASP A 28 -11.34 -0.16 5.04
CA ASP A 28 -11.27 1.18 4.43
C ASP A 28 -10.23 1.21 3.31
N LEU A 29 -9.07 0.56 3.52
CA LEU A 29 -8.04 0.41 2.50
C LEU A 29 -8.58 -0.31 1.27
N GLU A 30 -9.25 -1.47 1.46
CA GLU A 30 -9.86 -2.24 0.37
C GLU A 30 -10.80 -1.37 -0.46
N ARG A 31 -11.74 -0.70 0.21
CA ARG A 31 -12.76 0.12 -0.46
C ARG A 31 -12.16 1.33 -1.17
N ILE A 32 -11.23 2.03 -0.56
CA ILE A 32 -10.55 3.19 -1.17
C ILE A 32 -9.71 2.74 -2.38
N LEU A 33 -9.00 1.61 -2.29
CA LEU A 33 -8.26 1.09 -3.43
C LEU A 33 -9.18 0.64 -4.56
N ALA A 34 -10.29 -0.05 -4.26
CA ALA A 34 -11.29 -0.42 -5.26
C ALA A 34 -11.90 0.83 -5.92
N LYS A 35 -12.30 1.84 -5.14
CA LYS A 35 -12.84 3.12 -5.65
C LYS A 35 -11.83 3.88 -6.53
N SER A 36 -10.53 3.73 -6.29
CA SER A 36 -9.52 4.36 -7.13
C SER A 36 -9.58 3.92 -8.60
N TYR A 37 -10.25 2.80 -8.90
CA TYR A 37 -10.49 2.29 -10.25
C TYR A 37 -11.81 2.77 -10.86
N GLU A 38 -12.71 3.39 -10.09
CA GLU A 38 -13.94 3.98 -10.60
C GLU A 38 -13.64 5.17 -11.53
N LYS A 39 -14.47 5.33 -12.59
CA LYS A 39 -14.32 6.45 -13.54
C LYS A 39 -14.64 7.78 -12.89
N THR A 40 -15.59 7.79 -11.98
CA THR A 40 -16.04 9.00 -11.26
C THR A 40 -15.73 8.85 -9.79
N PRO A 41 -14.81 9.67 -9.24
CA PRO A 41 -14.52 9.68 -7.81
C PRO A 41 -15.75 9.98 -6.97
N SER A 42 -15.97 9.20 -5.90
CA SER A 42 -17.12 9.33 -5.02
C SER A 42 -16.73 9.12 -3.55
N ASP A 43 -17.53 9.68 -2.64
CA ASP A 43 -17.36 9.51 -1.19
C ASP A 43 -17.46 8.04 -0.75
N TYR A 44 -16.84 7.73 0.38
CA TYR A 44 -16.97 6.44 1.05
C TYR A 44 -17.07 6.64 2.57
N GLY A 45 -18.22 6.37 3.15
CA GLY A 45 -18.46 6.56 4.59
C GLY A 45 -18.06 7.96 5.04
N ASP A 46 -17.19 8.04 6.05
CA ASP A 46 -16.66 9.29 6.57
C ASP A 46 -15.55 9.90 5.70
N TYR A 47 -15.12 9.20 4.66
CA TYR A 47 -14.13 9.68 3.70
C TYR A 47 -14.79 10.48 2.59
N LYS A 48 -14.54 11.78 2.57
CA LYS A 48 -15.04 12.72 1.57
C LYS A 48 -13.98 12.98 0.52
N ILE A 49 -14.39 12.89 -0.75
CA ILE A 49 -13.51 13.13 -1.90
C ILE A 49 -13.16 14.61 -2.03
N ASP A 50 -11.88 14.93 -2.10
CA ASP A 50 -11.43 16.26 -2.50
C ASP A 50 -11.43 16.35 -4.03
N LYS A 51 -12.49 16.91 -4.60
CA LYS A 51 -12.65 17.03 -6.05
C LYS A 51 -11.59 17.90 -6.70
N SER A 52 -11.00 18.85 -5.96
CA SER A 52 -9.97 19.75 -6.50
C SER A 52 -8.63 19.05 -6.75
N LEU A 53 -8.34 17.98 -5.99
CA LEU A 53 -7.10 17.20 -6.08
C LEU A 53 -7.31 15.83 -6.72
N SER A 54 -8.55 15.41 -6.95
CA SER A 54 -8.88 14.07 -7.41
C SER A 54 -9.13 14.00 -8.91
N GLY A 55 -8.76 12.86 -9.51
CA GLY A 55 -8.98 12.57 -10.91
C GLY A 55 -8.94 11.05 -11.17
N GLN A 56 -8.96 10.66 -12.44
CA GLN A 56 -9.04 9.25 -12.83
C GLN A 56 -7.87 8.36 -12.36
N ARG A 57 -6.71 8.93 -12.03
CA ARG A 57 -5.49 8.17 -11.71
C ARG A 57 -5.02 8.33 -10.27
N ALA A 58 -5.54 9.32 -9.56
CA ALA A 58 -5.32 9.52 -8.14
C ALA A 58 -6.54 10.16 -7.53
N GLN A 59 -6.90 9.73 -6.33
CA GLN A 59 -8.03 10.25 -5.57
C GLN A 59 -7.54 10.66 -4.19
N VAL A 60 -8.02 11.81 -3.71
CA VAL A 60 -7.68 12.34 -2.40
C VAL A 60 -8.95 12.36 -1.55
N TYR A 61 -8.89 11.68 -0.41
CA TYR A 61 -9.99 11.57 0.54
C TYR A 61 -9.59 12.23 1.86
N LYS A 62 -10.50 12.96 2.46
CA LYS A 62 -10.38 13.42 3.84
C LYS A 62 -11.40 12.69 4.70
N ASN A 63 -10.96 12.10 5.78
CA ASN A 63 -11.86 11.54 6.78
C ASN A 63 -12.34 12.65 7.72
N ASP A 64 -13.65 12.91 7.75
CA ASP A 64 -14.23 14.02 8.50
C ASP A 64 -14.23 13.78 10.03
N VAL A 65 -14.11 12.53 10.48
CA VAL A 65 -14.07 12.17 11.90
C VAL A 65 -12.65 12.26 12.45
N THR A 66 -11.67 11.70 11.73
CA THR A 66 -10.29 11.59 12.22
C THR A 66 -9.37 12.70 11.72
N GLY A 67 -9.78 13.47 10.73
CA GLY A 67 -8.96 14.45 10.03
C GLY A 67 -7.87 13.83 9.14
N LYS A 68 -7.74 12.50 9.08
CA LYS A 68 -6.76 11.82 8.22
C LYS A 68 -7.09 12.00 6.75
N VAL A 69 -6.05 12.08 5.95
CA VAL A 69 -6.16 12.23 4.50
C VAL A 69 -5.52 11.02 3.82
N ILE A 70 -6.21 10.48 2.82
CA ILE A 70 -5.71 9.37 2.02
C ILE A 70 -5.46 9.87 0.60
N VAL A 71 -4.24 9.68 0.10
CA VAL A 71 -3.91 9.89 -1.31
C VAL A 71 -3.80 8.50 -1.97
N ALA A 72 -4.80 8.13 -2.76
CA ALA A 72 -4.90 6.82 -3.38
C ALA A 72 -4.47 6.87 -4.86
N HIS A 73 -3.37 6.21 -5.18
CA HIS A 73 -2.87 6.08 -6.54
C HIS A 73 -3.39 4.79 -7.19
N ARG A 74 -4.11 4.92 -8.31
CA ARG A 74 -4.62 3.79 -9.08
C ARG A 74 -3.50 3.08 -9.82
N GLY A 75 -3.56 1.74 -9.85
CA GLY A 75 -2.77 0.92 -10.75
C GLY A 75 -3.25 0.98 -12.21
N THR A 76 -2.87 0.00 -13.00
CA THR A 76 -3.33 -0.20 -14.37
C THR A 76 -4.74 -0.77 -14.37
N ALA A 77 -5.64 -0.27 -15.22
CA ALA A 77 -7.07 -0.57 -15.14
C ALA A 77 -7.50 -1.82 -15.90
N GLY A 78 -6.66 -2.45 -16.69
CA GLY A 78 -6.99 -3.60 -17.51
C GLY A 78 -5.98 -4.73 -17.37
N ALA A 79 -6.46 -5.98 -17.41
CA ALA A 79 -5.60 -7.15 -17.35
C ALA A 79 -4.57 -7.18 -18.49
N HIS A 80 -5.01 -6.84 -19.71
CA HIS A 80 -4.14 -6.75 -20.87
C HIS A 80 -3.11 -5.63 -20.74
N ASP A 81 -3.54 -4.45 -20.28
CA ASP A 81 -2.64 -3.31 -20.07
C ASP A 81 -1.64 -3.61 -18.96
N MET A 82 -2.04 -4.37 -17.94
CA MET A 82 -1.15 -4.76 -16.83
C MET A 82 -0.04 -5.69 -17.31
N LEU A 83 -0.33 -6.66 -18.18
CA LEU A 83 0.69 -7.53 -18.79
C LEU A 83 1.65 -6.72 -19.66
N THR A 84 1.13 -5.78 -20.45
CA THR A 84 1.92 -4.89 -21.29
C THR A 84 2.78 -3.95 -20.45
N ASP A 85 2.21 -3.34 -19.41
CA ASP A 85 2.95 -2.48 -18.49
C ASP A 85 4.03 -3.26 -17.72
N ALA A 86 3.77 -4.53 -17.35
CA ALA A 86 4.75 -5.41 -16.72
C ALA A 86 5.93 -5.73 -17.65
N GLN A 87 5.66 -5.89 -18.97
CA GLN A 87 6.69 -6.19 -19.95
C GLN A 87 7.52 -4.97 -20.35
N PHE A 88 6.92 -3.78 -20.43
CA PHE A 88 7.53 -2.61 -21.03
C PHE A 88 7.74 -1.41 -20.12
N GLY A 89 7.13 -1.36 -18.93
CA GLY A 89 6.93 -0.08 -18.28
C GLY A 89 7.22 0.09 -16.81
N PHE A 90 7.32 -0.95 -16.01
CA PHE A 90 7.57 -0.75 -14.57
C PHE A 90 8.94 -0.13 -14.28
N GLY A 91 9.89 -0.23 -15.21
CA GLY A 91 11.23 0.37 -15.09
C GLY A 91 11.30 1.86 -15.43
N ASN A 92 10.37 2.39 -16.23
CA ASN A 92 10.41 3.79 -16.63
C ASN A 92 9.55 4.67 -15.72
N THR A 93 10.15 5.11 -14.61
CA THR A 93 9.52 6.05 -13.66
C THR A 93 9.58 7.51 -14.11
N ASN A 94 10.28 7.82 -15.21
CA ASN A 94 10.39 9.15 -15.80
C ASN A 94 9.32 9.34 -16.86
N ASN A 95 8.06 9.42 -16.46
CA ASN A 95 6.95 9.66 -17.36
C ASN A 95 5.89 10.57 -16.74
N LYS A 96 5.06 11.15 -17.61
CA LYS A 96 4.01 12.10 -17.24
C LYS A 96 3.04 11.59 -16.16
N ARG A 97 2.95 10.27 -15.97
CA ARG A 97 2.10 9.67 -14.94
C ARG A 97 2.68 9.89 -13.54
N PHE A 98 4.00 9.67 -13.38
CA PHE A 98 4.71 9.92 -12.13
C PHE A 98 4.75 11.41 -11.81
N ASP A 99 4.98 12.28 -12.81
CA ASP A 99 5.00 13.74 -12.62
C ASP A 99 3.65 14.24 -12.10
N ARG A 100 2.54 13.78 -12.70
CA ARG A 100 1.19 14.13 -12.23
C ARG A 100 0.91 13.61 -10.83
N ALA A 101 1.30 12.39 -10.53
CA ALA A 101 1.13 11.81 -9.21
C ALA A 101 1.93 12.59 -8.16
N LYS A 102 3.18 12.97 -8.47
CA LYS A 102 4.01 13.81 -7.59
C LYS A 102 3.39 15.18 -7.36
N LYS A 103 2.83 15.79 -8.39
CA LYS A 103 2.11 17.07 -8.26
C LYS A 103 0.94 16.94 -7.28
N ILE A 104 0.07 15.92 -7.46
CA ILE A 104 -1.08 15.69 -6.57
C ILE A 104 -0.61 15.43 -5.13
N GLN A 105 0.44 14.63 -4.94
CA GLN A 105 1.01 14.38 -3.61
C GLN A 105 1.47 15.67 -2.94
N ASN A 106 2.24 16.50 -3.65
CA ASN A 106 2.75 17.77 -3.13
C ASN A 106 1.60 18.76 -2.80
N GLU A 107 0.58 18.82 -3.64
CA GLU A 107 -0.59 19.69 -3.41
C GLU A 107 -1.42 19.21 -2.21
N ALA A 108 -1.56 17.88 -2.03
CA ALA A 108 -2.22 17.32 -0.85
C ALA A 108 -1.41 17.59 0.43
N GLU A 109 -0.08 17.43 0.39
CA GLU A 109 0.81 17.74 1.52
C GLU A 109 0.76 19.23 1.90
N ALA A 110 0.74 20.11 0.91
CA ALA A 110 0.61 21.56 1.13
C ALA A 110 -0.74 21.94 1.75
N LYS A 111 -1.83 21.27 1.33
CA LYS A 111 -3.18 21.57 1.78
C LYS A 111 -3.50 21.00 3.17
N TYR A 112 -3.02 19.78 3.47
CA TYR A 112 -3.46 19.03 4.64
C TYR A 112 -2.36 18.74 5.67
N GLY A 113 -1.11 19.04 5.34
CA GLY A 113 0.05 18.68 6.15
C GLY A 113 0.46 17.21 5.97
N LYS A 114 1.75 16.99 5.74
CA LYS A 114 2.34 15.67 5.45
C LYS A 114 2.03 14.60 6.49
N ASP A 115 2.05 14.96 7.78
CA ASP A 115 1.84 14.03 8.88
C ASP A 115 0.39 13.50 8.98
N ASN A 116 -0.55 14.19 8.35
CA ASN A 116 -1.94 13.78 8.27
C ASN A 116 -2.22 12.83 7.09
N ILE A 117 -1.26 12.66 6.17
CA ILE A 117 -1.44 11.91 4.94
C ILE A 117 -0.96 10.48 5.09
N ILE A 118 -1.77 9.56 4.57
CA ILE A 118 -1.40 8.18 4.26
C ILE A 118 -1.51 8.04 2.74
N THR A 119 -0.40 7.73 2.07
CA THR A 119 -0.40 7.49 0.62
C THR A 119 -0.59 6.01 0.37
N VAL A 120 -1.57 5.64 -0.45
CA VAL A 120 -1.89 4.23 -0.71
C VAL A 120 -1.88 3.92 -2.20
N GLY A 121 -1.55 2.68 -2.55
CA GLY A 121 -1.56 2.28 -3.96
C GLY A 121 -1.59 0.77 -4.14
N HIS A 122 -2.30 0.34 -5.19
CA HIS A 122 -2.39 -1.05 -5.63
C HIS A 122 -1.63 -1.24 -6.94
N SER A 123 -0.94 -2.36 -7.09
CA SER A 123 -0.23 -2.69 -8.33
C SER A 123 0.77 -1.57 -8.72
N LEU A 124 0.76 -1.10 -9.96
CA LEU A 124 1.54 0.06 -10.41
C LEU A 124 1.31 1.31 -9.53
N GLY A 125 0.09 1.47 -8.95
CA GLY A 125 -0.19 2.52 -7.96
C GLY A 125 0.69 2.41 -6.72
N GLY A 126 1.05 1.21 -6.30
CA GLY A 126 2.00 0.96 -5.21
C GLY A 126 3.42 1.44 -5.54
N LEU A 127 3.90 1.22 -6.77
CA LEU A 127 5.19 1.78 -7.22
C LEU A 127 5.15 3.31 -7.26
N ILE A 128 4.04 3.89 -7.74
CA ILE A 128 3.84 5.33 -7.72
C ILE A 128 3.91 5.86 -6.29
N THR A 129 3.19 5.22 -5.35
CA THR A 129 3.20 5.56 -3.93
C THR A 129 4.62 5.64 -3.39
N ASN A 130 5.44 4.63 -3.62
CA ASN A 130 6.85 4.63 -3.17
C ASN A 130 7.69 5.75 -3.80
N LYS A 131 7.41 6.13 -5.04
CA LYS A 131 8.18 7.15 -5.76
C LYS A 131 7.81 8.58 -5.35
N VAL A 132 6.55 8.82 -4.99
CA VAL A 132 6.03 10.18 -4.79
C VAL A 132 5.90 10.61 -3.34
N SER A 133 5.84 9.65 -2.39
CA SER A 133 5.72 9.92 -0.96
C SER A 133 6.93 9.37 -0.20
N ASP A 134 7.36 10.07 0.82
CA ASP A 134 8.33 9.62 1.84
C ASP A 134 7.70 9.56 3.25
N GLY A 135 6.40 9.90 3.35
CA GLY A 135 5.58 9.78 4.54
C GLY A 135 5.05 8.36 4.78
N LYS A 136 3.93 8.25 5.49
CA LYS A 136 3.24 6.97 5.71
C LYS A 136 2.71 6.41 4.39
N GLN A 137 2.99 5.15 4.13
CA GLN A 137 2.61 4.47 2.88
C GLN A 137 2.01 3.10 3.14
N ILE A 138 0.96 2.77 2.39
CA ILE A 138 0.45 1.40 2.30
C ILE A 138 0.44 1.00 0.84
N THR A 139 1.17 -0.05 0.49
CA THR A 139 1.18 -0.59 -0.85
C THR A 139 0.56 -1.99 -0.85
N TYR A 140 -0.23 -2.28 -1.87
CA TYR A 140 -0.87 -3.59 -2.02
C TYR A 140 -0.53 -4.22 -3.36
N ASN A 141 -0.07 -5.48 -3.34
CA ASN A 141 0.34 -6.25 -4.51
C ASN A 141 1.21 -5.43 -5.48
N LYS A 142 2.13 -4.65 -4.92
CA LYS A 142 3.08 -3.83 -5.66
C LYS A 142 4.05 -4.72 -6.43
N PRO A 143 4.28 -4.48 -7.74
CA PRO A 143 5.34 -5.16 -8.47
C PRO A 143 6.71 -4.85 -7.85
N THR A 144 7.52 -5.87 -7.67
CA THR A 144 8.83 -5.77 -7.02
C THR A 144 9.97 -5.80 -8.01
N ILE A 145 10.02 -4.80 -8.87
CA ILE A 145 11.14 -4.62 -9.81
C ILE A 145 12.28 -3.84 -9.17
N PHE A 146 11.97 -3.02 -8.15
CA PHE A 146 12.93 -2.20 -7.43
C PHE A 146 12.73 -2.33 -5.92
N ASP A 147 13.83 -2.37 -5.16
CA ASP A 147 13.78 -2.30 -3.71
C ASP A 147 13.14 -0.98 -3.27
N SER A 148 12.08 -1.10 -2.47
CA SER A 148 11.58 0.04 -1.71
C SER A 148 12.46 0.20 -0.47
N SER A 149 13.07 1.35 -0.33
CA SER A 149 13.86 1.69 0.86
C SER A 149 13.05 2.45 1.92
N ASN A 150 11.74 2.62 1.72
CA ASN A 150 10.93 3.43 2.63
C ASN A 150 10.56 2.65 3.90
N LYS A 151 11.18 3.03 5.02
CA LYS A 151 10.90 2.45 6.34
C LYS A 151 9.50 2.77 6.89
N ASN A 152 8.80 3.75 6.30
CA ASN A 152 7.44 4.14 6.67
C ASN A 152 6.37 3.42 5.83
N GLU A 153 6.76 2.43 5.05
CA GLU A 153 5.86 1.64 4.23
C GLU A 153 5.33 0.42 4.99
N LEU A 154 4.04 0.18 4.84
CA LEU A 154 3.41 -1.11 5.06
C LEU A 154 3.14 -1.75 3.69
N ASN A 155 3.88 -2.78 3.34
CA ASN A 155 3.64 -3.54 2.12
C ASN A 155 2.74 -4.75 2.41
N ILE A 156 1.57 -4.78 1.80
CA ILE A 156 0.63 -5.88 1.87
C ILE A 156 0.67 -6.62 0.53
N LYS A 157 0.81 -7.93 0.57
CA LYS A 157 0.74 -8.76 -0.62
C LYS A 157 -0.10 -10.00 -0.42
N THR A 158 -0.68 -10.51 -1.48
CA THR A 158 -1.32 -11.82 -1.51
C THR A 158 -0.30 -12.87 -1.91
N SER A 159 -0.25 -14.00 -1.19
CA SER A 159 0.55 -15.16 -1.62
C SER A 159 0.08 -15.64 -2.99
N ASN A 160 1.01 -16.18 -3.79
CA ASN A 160 0.73 -16.61 -5.17
C ASN A 160 0.22 -15.51 -6.14
N ASP A 161 0.38 -14.22 -5.79
CA ASP A 161 0.21 -13.16 -6.76
C ASP A 161 1.43 -13.10 -7.69
N PRO A 162 1.27 -13.39 -9.01
CA PRO A 162 2.40 -13.49 -9.94
C PRO A 162 3.12 -12.16 -10.19
N PHE A 163 2.47 -11.03 -9.89
CA PHE A 163 3.04 -9.70 -10.13
C PHE A 163 3.86 -9.17 -8.94
N SER A 164 3.68 -9.75 -7.74
CA SER A 164 4.35 -9.31 -6.50
C SER A 164 5.22 -10.39 -5.83
N LEU A 165 5.62 -11.45 -6.56
CA LEU A 165 6.33 -12.61 -6.00
C LEU A 165 7.67 -12.28 -5.35
N ASN A 166 8.43 -11.32 -5.87
CA ASN A 166 9.82 -11.05 -5.44
C ASN A 166 9.98 -9.99 -4.34
N SER A 167 8.94 -9.69 -3.57
CA SER A 167 8.96 -8.65 -2.53
C SER A 167 9.74 -8.99 -1.25
N ASN A 168 10.79 -9.81 -1.33
CA ASN A 168 11.52 -10.27 -0.15
C ASN A 168 12.61 -9.30 0.37
N ARG A 169 12.90 -8.23 -0.37
CA ARG A 169 14.01 -7.29 -0.08
C ARG A 169 13.55 -5.93 0.45
N GLU A 170 12.37 -5.85 1.03
CA GLU A 170 11.80 -4.57 1.45
C GLU A 170 12.15 -4.25 2.89
N ASN A 171 12.58 -3.01 3.13
CA ASN A 171 12.97 -2.51 4.45
C ASN A 171 11.77 -2.08 5.32
N GLY A 172 10.56 -2.17 4.80
CA GLY A 172 9.30 -1.84 5.49
C GLY A 172 8.66 -3.01 6.20
N ARG A 173 7.53 -2.75 6.83
CA ARG A 173 6.64 -3.80 7.36
C ARG A 173 5.97 -4.53 6.22
N LYS A 174 5.79 -5.84 6.39
CA LYS A 174 5.13 -6.69 5.40
C LYS A 174 4.03 -7.50 6.03
N ILE A 175 2.87 -7.51 5.37
CA ILE A 175 1.78 -8.45 5.64
C ILE A 175 1.62 -9.33 4.40
N VAL A 176 1.54 -10.64 4.61
CA VAL A 176 1.22 -11.60 3.56
C VAL A 176 -0.17 -12.16 3.81
N ILE A 177 -1.08 -11.91 2.89
CA ILE A 177 -2.42 -12.49 2.90
C ILE A 177 -2.31 -13.86 2.21
N GLU A 178 -2.48 -14.92 2.99
CA GLU A 178 -2.43 -16.28 2.45
C GLU A 178 -3.62 -16.55 1.53
N ASN A 179 -3.33 -16.95 0.30
CA ASN A 179 -4.32 -17.34 -0.69
C ASN A 179 -3.84 -18.56 -1.47
N GLY A 180 -4.75 -19.47 -1.78
CA GLY A 180 -4.46 -20.66 -2.55
C GLY A 180 -4.03 -20.35 -3.99
N PHE A 181 -3.47 -21.33 -4.66
CA PHE A 181 -3.20 -21.26 -6.09
C PHE A 181 -4.52 -21.07 -6.86
N ASN A 182 -4.54 -20.14 -7.80
CA ASN A 182 -5.67 -19.89 -8.67
C ASN A 182 -5.21 -19.87 -10.13
N LEU A 183 -5.94 -20.56 -11.00
CA LEU A 183 -5.64 -20.58 -12.45
C LEU A 183 -5.82 -19.20 -13.09
N ASN A 184 -6.68 -18.33 -12.53
CA ASN A 184 -6.76 -16.95 -12.95
C ASN A 184 -5.70 -16.12 -12.21
N PRO A 185 -4.62 -15.67 -12.88
CA PRO A 185 -3.53 -14.95 -12.24
C PRO A 185 -3.97 -13.61 -11.61
N PHE A 186 -5.08 -13.03 -12.09
CA PHE A 186 -5.62 -11.78 -11.58
C PHE A 186 -6.41 -11.94 -10.28
N SER A 187 -6.87 -13.16 -9.97
CA SER A 187 -7.60 -13.44 -8.73
C SER A 187 -6.78 -13.12 -7.49
N ASN A 188 -5.50 -13.54 -7.47
CA ASN A 188 -4.60 -13.25 -6.35
C ASN A 188 -4.10 -11.79 -6.35
N HIS A 189 -4.22 -11.10 -7.48
CA HIS A 189 -3.87 -9.68 -7.61
C HIS A 189 -5.01 -8.72 -7.23
N SER A 190 -6.25 -9.22 -7.08
CA SER A 190 -7.43 -8.40 -6.76
C SER A 190 -7.34 -7.73 -5.39
N THR A 191 -7.85 -6.50 -5.31
CA THR A 191 -7.99 -5.75 -4.04
C THR A 191 -8.93 -6.44 -3.06
N ASP A 192 -9.86 -7.28 -3.52
CA ASP A 192 -10.84 -8.00 -2.69
C ASP A 192 -10.18 -8.93 -1.65
N ASN A 193 -8.96 -9.38 -1.91
CA ASN A 193 -8.24 -10.21 -0.95
C ASN A 193 -7.88 -9.48 0.35
N ILE A 194 -7.87 -8.13 0.36
CA ILE A 194 -7.64 -7.31 1.57
C ILE A 194 -8.73 -7.59 2.62
N GLY A 195 -9.95 -7.92 2.20
CA GLY A 195 -11.05 -8.29 3.09
C GLY A 195 -10.73 -9.46 4.03
N LYS A 196 -9.78 -10.32 3.66
CA LYS A 196 -9.28 -11.42 4.52
C LYS A 196 -8.55 -10.94 5.77
N LEU A 197 -8.17 -9.68 5.86
CA LEU A 197 -7.61 -9.07 7.07
C LEU A 197 -8.69 -8.73 8.12
N ASN A 198 -9.97 -9.07 7.87
CA ASN A 198 -11.06 -9.01 8.85
C ASN A 198 -11.19 -7.67 9.59
N ASN A 199 -11.06 -6.55 8.86
CA ASN A 199 -11.16 -5.19 9.41
C ASN A 199 -10.06 -4.86 10.45
N GLU A 200 -8.88 -5.46 10.28
CA GLU A 200 -7.72 -5.19 11.12
C GLU A 200 -7.32 -3.71 11.06
N PHE A 201 -6.82 -3.17 12.17
CA PHE A 201 -6.28 -1.81 12.21
C PHE A 201 -4.80 -1.85 11.80
N LEU A 202 -4.49 -1.21 10.66
CA LEU A 202 -3.20 -1.20 10.00
C LEU A 202 -2.26 -0.10 10.54
#